data_7c0bef2cbfd50a1b9aff467c2f94ffb9
#
_entry.id   7c0bef2cbfd50a1b9aff467c2f94ffb9
#
_cell.length_a   1.000
_cell.length_b   1.000
_cell.length_c   1.000
_cell.angle_alpha   90.00
_cell.angle_beta   90.00
_cell.angle_gamma   90.00
#
_symmetry.space_group_name_H-M   'P 1'
#
loop_
_entity.id
_entity.type
_entity.pdbx_description
1 polymer ?
#
loop_
_entity_poly.entity_id
_entity_poly.type
_entity_poly.pdbx_seq_one_letter_code
_entity_poly.pdbx_strand_id
1 'polypeptide(L)'
;MRAIALGFLLPMMVAAIPATPSAPCFAPSSSRRAFAHSFASTGGECEPTLRRLRGGGRHKPADTPPRAGAASMLLRIGTMLSVYGALCAGEHWLATHVLAKHLPALFGPSPLLGNVPAAFGLVILINVVGSSFMMMYLSFIPGGARRKFMELAKKKGDRDAEARYSHPKLYAEGFSQEAKAFNCHQRAHQQALETYPNFVVCSIIGGMRHPLLTSLAGLLYIVARVKWAKGYATGDPMNRYRASGGWGRHIWTSLLFSFVCAASTGLGVAGII
;
A
#
# COMPACT_ATOMS: atom_id res chain seq x y z
N MET A 1 -30.66 14.56 0.26
CA MET A 1 -29.18 14.48 0.30
C MET A 1 -28.62 13.49 1.33
N ARG A 2 -29.29 13.18 2.45
CA ARG A 2 -28.79 12.21 3.46
C ARG A 2 -28.67 10.74 2.96
N ALA A 3 -29.46 10.33 1.98
CA ALA A 3 -29.45 8.96 1.46
C ALA A 3 -28.40 8.70 0.36
N ILE A 4 -27.87 9.73 -0.28
CA ILE A 4 -26.96 9.59 -1.43
C ILE A 4 -25.53 9.27 -0.98
N ALA A 5 -25.09 9.84 0.15
CA ALA A 5 -23.73 9.59 0.67
C ALA A 5 -23.54 8.14 1.16
N LEU A 6 -24.54 7.54 1.78
CA LEU A 6 -24.49 6.12 2.18
C LEU A 6 -24.56 5.16 0.99
N GLY A 7 -25.29 5.54 -0.08
CA GLY A 7 -25.46 4.72 -1.27
C GLY A 7 -24.18 4.54 -2.12
N PHE A 8 -23.23 5.48 -2.04
CA PHE A 8 -21.97 5.39 -2.79
C PHE A 8 -20.85 4.63 -2.04
N LEU A 9 -20.85 4.68 -0.72
CA LEU A 9 -19.81 3.99 0.07
C LEU A 9 -20.05 2.48 0.18
N LEU A 10 -21.30 2.06 0.31
CA LEU A 10 -21.64 0.64 0.46
C LEU A 10 -21.31 -0.23 -0.77
N PRO A 11 -21.63 0.17 -2.03
CA PRO A 11 -21.28 -0.63 -3.20
C PRO A 11 -19.77 -0.68 -3.48
N MET A 12 -19.01 0.39 -3.20
CA MET A 12 -17.56 0.33 -3.32
C MET A 12 -16.91 -0.63 -2.32
N MET A 13 -17.51 -0.80 -1.14
CA MET A 13 -17.03 -1.73 -0.12
C MET A 13 -17.42 -3.18 -0.45
N VAL A 14 -18.63 -3.42 -0.98
CA VAL A 14 -19.10 -4.77 -1.39
C VAL A 14 -18.36 -5.26 -2.63
N ALA A 15 -18.06 -4.38 -3.58
CA ALA A 15 -17.22 -4.72 -4.75
C ALA A 15 -15.75 -5.04 -4.39
N ALA A 16 -15.31 -4.69 -3.18
CA ALA A 16 -13.98 -5.01 -2.68
C ALA A 16 -13.88 -6.40 -2.02
N ILE A 17 -15.01 -7.09 -1.76
CA ILE A 17 -15.01 -8.45 -1.22
C ILE A 17 -14.68 -9.39 -2.39
N PRO A 18 -13.49 -10.02 -2.44
CA PRO A 18 -13.18 -10.95 -3.52
C PRO A 18 -13.98 -12.23 -3.34
N ALA A 19 -14.69 -12.67 -4.39
CA ALA A 19 -14.90 -14.07 -4.60
C ALA A 19 -13.53 -14.77 -4.53
N THR A 20 -13.42 -15.82 -3.74
CA THR A 20 -12.20 -16.60 -3.57
C THR A 20 -11.59 -16.90 -4.94
N PRO A 21 -10.37 -16.45 -5.26
CA PRO A 21 -9.77 -16.76 -6.52
C PRO A 21 -9.46 -18.27 -6.54
N SER A 22 -10.01 -18.95 -7.54
CA SER A 22 -9.54 -20.27 -7.97
C SER A 22 -8.01 -20.17 -8.14
N ALA A 23 -7.29 -21.10 -7.50
CA ALA A 23 -5.85 -21.13 -7.46
C ALA A 23 -5.27 -21.15 -8.89
N PRO A 24 -4.38 -20.23 -9.27
CA PRO A 24 -3.60 -20.39 -10.47
C PRO A 24 -2.65 -21.58 -10.29
N CYS A 25 -2.68 -22.52 -11.22
CA CYS A 25 -1.70 -23.57 -11.34
C CYS A 25 -0.32 -22.96 -11.55
N PHE A 26 0.52 -23.02 -10.53
CA PHE A 26 1.92 -22.65 -10.65
C PHE A 26 2.68 -23.77 -11.36
N ALA A 27 3.15 -23.51 -12.57
CA ALA A 27 4.17 -24.33 -13.20
C ALA A 27 5.48 -24.24 -12.41
N PRO A 28 6.17 -25.36 -12.14
CA PRO A 28 7.40 -25.34 -11.37
C PRO A 28 8.54 -24.81 -12.24
N SER A 29 9.08 -23.64 -11.91
CA SER A 29 10.36 -23.21 -12.48
C SER A 29 11.50 -23.97 -11.80
N SER A 30 12.15 -24.83 -12.55
CA SER A 30 13.35 -25.56 -12.15
C SER A 30 14.52 -24.60 -11.93
N SER A 31 14.88 -24.37 -10.68
CA SER A 31 16.18 -23.86 -10.28
C SER A 31 16.59 -24.49 -8.97
N ARG A 32 17.16 -25.71 -9.07
CA ARG A 32 17.92 -26.31 -7.97
C ARG A 32 19.31 -25.69 -7.98
N ARG A 33 19.70 -25.00 -6.93
CA ARG A 33 21.08 -24.92 -6.50
C ARG A 33 21.14 -25.23 -5.01
N ALA A 34 21.76 -26.37 -4.74
CA ALA A 34 22.18 -26.81 -3.44
C ALA A 34 23.24 -25.82 -2.87
N PHE A 35 23.04 -25.37 -1.63
CA PHE A 35 24.08 -24.79 -0.83
C PHE A 35 24.45 -25.82 0.24
N ALA A 36 25.60 -26.50 0.03
CA ALA A 36 26.25 -27.31 1.03
C ALA A 36 27.14 -26.40 1.86
N HIS A 37 26.91 -26.32 3.17
CA HIS A 37 27.93 -25.94 4.14
C HIS A 37 28.01 -27.07 5.18
N SER A 38 29.03 -27.80 5.02
CA SER A 38 30.11 -28.29 5.86
C SER A 38 29.89 -28.22 7.38
N PHE A 39 29.86 -29.40 7.98
CA PHE A 39 30.55 -29.61 9.27
C PHE A 39 31.54 -30.75 9.08
N ALA A 40 32.79 -30.42 9.35
CA ALA A 40 33.92 -31.32 9.25
C ALA A 40 33.98 -32.27 10.46
N SER A 41 34.21 -33.54 10.23
CA SER A 41 35.35 -34.27 10.78
C SER A 41 35.27 -35.73 10.33
N THR A 42 36.36 -36.18 9.93
CA THR A 42 37.05 -37.47 9.91
C THR A 42 37.49 -37.90 8.50
N GLY A 43 38.77 -38.18 8.47
CA GLY A 43 39.60 -38.35 7.30
C GLY A 43 39.19 -39.55 6.41
N GLY A 44 39.59 -39.40 5.16
CA GLY A 44 39.53 -40.43 4.14
C GLY A 44 39.94 -39.80 2.82
N GLU A 45 41.18 -40.06 2.41
CA GLU A 45 41.75 -39.65 1.13
C GLU A 45 40.90 -40.19 -0.03
N CYS A 46 40.53 -39.37 -0.99
CA CYS A 46 40.20 -39.75 -2.34
C CYS A 46 40.54 -38.63 -3.32
N GLU A 47 41.39 -38.98 -4.25
CA GLU A 47 41.95 -38.20 -5.37
C GLU A 47 40.90 -37.47 -6.20
N PRO A 48 41.18 -36.26 -6.68
CA PRO A 48 40.27 -35.50 -7.52
C PRO A 48 40.50 -35.74 -9.01
N THR A 49 39.59 -36.39 -9.68
CA THR A 49 39.54 -36.40 -11.15
C THR A 49 38.87 -35.11 -11.64
N LEU A 50 39.64 -34.12 -11.98
CA LEU A 50 39.22 -32.87 -12.64
C LEU A 50 38.73 -33.19 -14.07
N ARG A 51 37.46 -33.31 -14.29
CA ARG A 51 36.83 -33.26 -15.64
C ARG A 51 36.29 -31.84 -15.87
N ARG A 52 37.05 -31.10 -16.66
CA ARG A 52 36.74 -29.78 -17.23
C ARG A 52 35.41 -29.82 -18.01
N LEU A 53 34.35 -29.27 -17.44
CA LEU A 53 33.17 -28.86 -18.23
C LEU A 53 33.20 -27.32 -18.39
N ARG A 54 33.84 -26.89 -19.46
CA ARG A 54 33.80 -25.53 -20.00
C ARG A 54 32.47 -25.37 -20.76
N GLY A 55 31.46 -24.80 -20.11
CA GLY A 55 30.20 -24.36 -20.71
C GLY A 55 29.83 -23.02 -20.08
N GLY A 56 30.58 -21.97 -20.41
CA GLY A 56 30.32 -20.60 -19.96
C GLY A 56 29.15 -19.97 -20.70
N GLY A 57 27.93 -20.23 -20.29
CA GLY A 57 26.82 -19.36 -20.62
C GLY A 57 26.99 -18.04 -19.83
N ARG A 58 27.45 -16.98 -20.51
CA ARG A 58 27.42 -15.63 -19.98
C ARG A 58 25.95 -15.28 -19.71
N HIS A 59 25.50 -15.36 -18.45
CA HIS A 59 24.29 -14.67 -18.05
C HIS A 59 24.53 -13.17 -18.30
N LYS A 60 23.91 -12.62 -19.33
CA LYS A 60 23.72 -11.18 -19.44
C LYS A 60 23.03 -10.73 -18.13
N PRO A 61 23.62 -9.78 -17.38
CA PRO A 61 22.88 -9.14 -16.29
C PRO A 61 21.62 -8.54 -16.93
N ALA A 62 20.46 -8.85 -16.35
CA ALA A 62 19.21 -8.22 -16.76
C ALA A 62 19.44 -6.69 -16.71
N ASP A 63 19.24 -6.01 -17.83
CA ASP A 63 19.34 -4.56 -17.93
C ASP A 63 18.45 -3.93 -16.88
N THR A 64 19.03 -3.62 -15.73
CA THR A 64 18.37 -2.78 -14.73
C THR A 64 18.27 -1.40 -15.35
N PRO A 65 17.07 -0.86 -15.55
CA PRO A 65 16.93 0.48 -16.09
C PRO A 65 17.74 1.44 -15.22
N PRO A 66 18.43 2.41 -15.82
CA PRO A 66 19.28 3.34 -15.09
C PRO A 66 18.46 3.96 -13.95
N ARG A 67 18.96 3.83 -12.72
CA ARG A 67 18.36 4.49 -11.56
C ARG A 67 18.34 5.97 -11.86
N ALA A 68 17.14 6.54 -11.93
CA ALA A 68 17.01 7.99 -12.03
C ALA A 68 17.86 8.62 -10.93
N GLY A 69 18.82 9.45 -11.30
CA GLY A 69 19.74 10.06 -10.34
C GLY A 69 18.97 10.84 -9.28
N ALA A 70 19.55 11.02 -8.10
CA ALA A 70 18.92 11.75 -6.99
C ALA A 70 18.38 13.13 -7.44
N ALA A 71 19.08 13.81 -8.35
CA ALA A 71 18.65 15.10 -8.90
C ALA A 71 17.33 15.02 -9.69
N SER A 72 17.11 13.96 -10.48
CA SER A 72 15.85 13.78 -11.21
C SER A 72 14.68 13.41 -10.28
N MET A 73 14.97 12.72 -9.19
CA MET A 73 13.99 12.43 -8.15
C MET A 73 13.58 13.71 -7.41
N LEU A 74 14.54 14.54 -6.99
CA LEU A 74 14.28 15.81 -6.32
C LEU A 74 13.50 16.78 -7.21
N LEU A 75 13.84 16.86 -8.50
CA LEU A 75 13.11 17.68 -9.47
C LEU A 75 11.63 17.23 -9.58
N ARG A 76 11.38 15.92 -9.67
CA ARG A 76 10.01 15.38 -9.72
C ARG A 76 9.22 15.71 -8.44
N ILE A 77 9.83 15.55 -7.27
CA ILE A 77 9.20 15.90 -5.99
C ILE A 77 8.90 17.40 -5.96
N GLY A 78 9.85 18.26 -6.32
CA GLY A 78 9.66 19.70 -6.39
C GLY A 78 8.51 20.11 -7.31
N THR A 79 8.45 19.52 -8.52
CA THR A 79 7.33 19.74 -9.45
C THR A 79 5.99 19.31 -8.86
N MET A 80 5.92 18.13 -8.21
CA MET A 80 4.69 17.67 -7.57
C MET A 80 4.26 18.60 -6.43
N LEU A 81 5.20 19.07 -5.60
CA LEU A 81 4.91 20.01 -4.52
C LEU A 81 4.37 21.34 -5.05
N SER A 82 4.94 21.88 -6.13
CA SER A 82 4.47 23.12 -6.76
C SER A 82 3.06 22.96 -7.35
N VAL A 83 2.80 21.88 -8.07
CA VAL A 83 1.47 21.59 -8.63
C VAL A 83 0.42 21.42 -7.52
N TYR A 84 0.74 20.67 -6.47
CA TYR A 84 -0.19 20.47 -5.36
C TYR A 84 -0.43 21.75 -4.56
N GLY A 85 0.60 22.57 -4.38
CA GLY A 85 0.45 23.89 -3.76
C GLY A 85 -0.46 24.81 -4.57
N ALA A 86 -0.32 24.83 -5.90
CA ALA A 86 -1.21 25.58 -6.79
C ALA A 86 -2.67 25.08 -6.73
N LEU A 87 -2.88 23.76 -6.67
CA LEU A 87 -4.22 23.18 -6.49
C LEU A 87 -4.85 23.58 -5.15
N CYS A 88 -4.08 23.57 -4.08
CA CYS A 88 -4.54 24.03 -2.75
C CYS A 88 -4.94 25.50 -2.78
N ALA A 89 -4.12 26.36 -3.38
CA ALA A 89 -4.45 27.78 -3.55
C ALA A 89 -5.72 27.97 -4.39
N GLY A 90 -5.85 27.22 -5.47
CA GLY A 90 -7.03 27.23 -6.34
C GLY A 90 -8.30 26.77 -5.62
N GLU A 91 -8.25 25.66 -4.86
CA GLU A 91 -9.39 25.21 -4.06
C GLU A 91 -9.79 26.26 -3.04
N HIS A 92 -8.82 26.81 -2.31
CA HIS A 92 -9.11 27.82 -1.28
C HIS A 92 -9.77 29.06 -1.87
N TRP A 93 -9.26 29.56 -2.98
CA TRP A 93 -9.85 30.69 -3.70
C TRP A 93 -11.28 30.36 -4.19
N LEU A 94 -11.46 29.21 -4.82
CA LEU A 94 -12.75 28.75 -5.34
C LEU A 94 -13.76 28.54 -4.21
N ALA A 95 -13.34 27.91 -3.11
CA ALA A 95 -14.19 27.68 -1.95
C ALA A 95 -14.69 28.98 -1.33
N THR A 96 -13.81 29.97 -1.16
CA THR A 96 -14.15 31.24 -0.50
C THR A 96 -14.91 32.21 -1.40
N HIS A 97 -14.56 32.32 -2.69
CA HIS A 97 -15.12 33.35 -3.57
C HIS A 97 -16.32 32.89 -4.39
N VAL A 98 -16.42 31.60 -4.69
CA VAL A 98 -17.47 31.04 -5.55
C VAL A 98 -18.36 30.06 -4.79
N LEU A 99 -17.79 28.97 -4.26
CA LEU A 99 -18.60 27.89 -3.72
C LEU A 99 -19.34 28.26 -2.44
N ALA A 100 -18.77 29.08 -1.58
CA ALA A 100 -19.46 29.57 -0.39
C ALA A 100 -20.71 30.38 -0.72
N LYS A 101 -20.74 31.10 -1.86
CA LYS A 101 -21.91 31.85 -2.33
C LYS A 101 -22.98 30.98 -2.95
N HIS A 102 -22.56 29.98 -3.75
CA HIS A 102 -23.51 29.14 -4.52
C HIS A 102 -23.92 27.87 -3.78
N LEU A 103 -23.07 27.37 -2.87
CA LEU A 103 -23.29 26.15 -2.08
C LEU A 103 -23.02 26.41 -0.58
N PRO A 104 -23.71 27.36 0.06
CA PRO A 104 -23.45 27.75 1.45
C PRO A 104 -23.66 26.59 2.44
N ALA A 105 -24.53 25.62 2.12
CA ALA A 105 -24.74 24.43 2.95
C ALA A 105 -23.53 23.52 3.04
N LEU A 106 -22.59 23.60 2.07
CA LEU A 106 -21.42 22.73 1.99
C LEU A 106 -20.12 23.49 2.32
N PHE A 107 -20.00 24.74 1.84
CA PHE A 107 -18.80 25.56 2.00
C PHE A 107 -18.97 26.68 3.01
N GLY A 108 -20.16 26.87 3.57
CA GLY A 108 -20.37 27.73 4.73
C GLY A 108 -19.83 27.10 6.01
N PRO A 109 -19.86 27.86 7.12
CA PRO A 109 -19.39 27.39 8.41
C PRO A 109 -20.16 26.13 8.88
N SER A 110 -19.41 25.19 9.46
CA SER A 110 -20.01 23.97 9.99
C SER A 110 -20.86 24.27 11.23
N PRO A 111 -22.06 23.68 11.36
CA PRO A 111 -22.88 23.83 12.56
C PRO A 111 -22.19 23.33 13.84
N LEU A 112 -21.25 22.40 13.72
CA LEU A 112 -20.56 21.78 14.87
C LEU A 112 -19.15 22.35 15.10
N LEU A 113 -18.47 22.80 14.03
CA LEU A 113 -17.04 23.15 14.07
C LEU A 113 -16.80 24.65 13.76
N GLY A 114 -17.84 25.45 13.73
CA GLY A 114 -17.73 26.89 13.52
C GLY A 114 -17.07 27.25 12.19
N ASN A 115 -15.87 27.83 12.23
CA ASN A 115 -15.18 28.34 11.04
C ASN A 115 -14.68 27.26 10.06
N VAL A 116 -14.78 25.96 10.38
CA VAL A 116 -14.43 24.89 9.46
C VAL A 116 -15.56 24.68 8.46
N PRO A 117 -15.29 24.59 7.14
CA PRO A 117 -16.33 24.37 6.14
C PRO A 117 -17.11 23.08 6.42
N ALA A 118 -18.44 23.08 6.19
CA ALA A 118 -19.28 21.90 6.36
C ALA A 118 -18.83 20.73 5.45
N ALA A 119 -18.18 21.02 4.30
CA ALA A 119 -17.56 20.04 3.42
C ALA A 119 -16.47 19.19 4.11
N PHE A 120 -15.91 19.64 5.24
CA PHE A 120 -15.00 18.83 6.08
C PHE A 120 -15.62 17.52 6.53
N GLY A 121 -16.95 17.46 6.64
CA GLY A 121 -17.67 16.21 6.86
C GLY A 121 -17.35 15.11 5.84
N LEU A 122 -17.03 15.47 4.57
CA LEU A 122 -16.58 14.51 3.56
C LEU A 122 -15.21 13.90 3.91
N VAL A 123 -14.30 14.71 4.47
CA VAL A 123 -13.00 14.24 4.92
C VAL A 123 -13.16 13.22 6.04
N ILE A 124 -14.02 13.52 7.01
CA ILE A 124 -14.33 12.58 8.12
C ILE A 124 -14.89 11.27 7.55
N LEU A 125 -15.89 11.34 6.68
CA LEU A 125 -16.55 10.16 6.13
C LEU A 125 -15.62 9.31 5.26
N ILE A 126 -14.82 9.93 4.41
CA ILE A 126 -13.96 9.22 3.45
C ILE A 126 -12.62 8.85 4.10
N ASN A 127 -11.89 9.86 4.62
CA ASN A 127 -10.50 9.66 5.03
C ASN A 127 -10.38 9.03 6.41
N VAL A 128 -11.34 9.24 7.31
CA VAL A 128 -11.33 8.62 8.63
C VAL A 128 -12.16 7.35 8.62
N VAL A 129 -13.47 7.45 8.39
CA VAL A 129 -14.38 6.29 8.49
C VAL A 129 -14.11 5.29 7.36
N GLY A 130 -14.09 5.75 6.10
CA GLY A 130 -13.87 4.88 4.93
C GLY A 130 -12.52 4.18 4.98
N SER A 131 -11.47 4.90 5.35
CA SER A 131 -10.13 4.30 5.47
C SER A 131 -10.00 3.37 6.68
N SER A 132 -10.74 3.61 7.78
CA SER A 132 -10.79 2.68 8.91
C SER A 132 -11.40 1.34 8.50
N PHE A 133 -12.48 1.35 7.74
CA PHE A 133 -13.04 0.11 7.17
C PHE A 133 -12.06 -0.58 6.21
N MET A 134 -11.34 0.17 5.39
CA MET A 134 -10.27 -0.39 4.55
C MET A 134 -9.20 -1.06 5.42
N MET A 135 -8.74 -0.41 6.49
CA MET A 135 -7.75 -1.00 7.41
C MET A 135 -8.26 -2.26 8.09
N MET A 136 -9.52 -2.27 8.53
CA MET A 136 -10.19 -3.45 9.07
C MET A 136 -10.22 -4.59 8.02
N TYR A 137 -10.59 -4.31 6.78
CA TYR A 137 -10.53 -5.27 5.68
C TYR A 137 -9.13 -5.84 5.49
N LEU A 138 -8.10 -4.99 5.46
CA LEU A 138 -6.72 -5.42 5.30
C LEU A 138 -6.22 -6.29 6.48
N SER A 139 -6.73 -6.09 7.70
CA SER A 139 -6.35 -6.87 8.88
C SER A 139 -6.80 -8.33 8.83
N PHE A 140 -7.89 -8.63 8.10
CA PHE A 140 -8.36 -10.00 7.93
C PHE A 140 -7.52 -10.82 6.94
N ILE A 141 -6.80 -10.15 6.02
CA ILE A 141 -6.01 -10.83 4.97
C ILE A 141 -4.93 -11.75 5.55
N PRO A 142 -4.08 -11.31 6.51
CA PRO A 142 -3.06 -12.19 7.10
C PRO A 142 -3.64 -13.40 7.84
N GLY A 143 -4.77 -13.24 8.53
CA GLY A 143 -5.41 -14.34 9.27
C GLY A 143 -5.89 -15.46 8.34
N GLY A 144 -6.55 -15.11 7.24
CA GLY A 144 -6.95 -16.08 6.22
C GLY A 144 -5.75 -16.73 5.52
N ALA A 145 -4.75 -15.94 5.17
CA ALA A 145 -3.52 -16.43 4.56
C ALA A 145 -2.76 -17.41 5.48
N ARG A 146 -2.69 -17.13 6.77
CA ARG A 146 -2.02 -17.96 7.77
C ARG A 146 -2.57 -19.39 7.75
N ARG A 147 -3.89 -19.55 7.89
CA ARG A 147 -4.54 -20.85 7.86
C ARG A 147 -4.30 -21.57 6.53
N LYS A 148 -4.52 -20.89 5.42
CA LYS A 148 -4.34 -21.42 4.06
C LYS A 148 -2.92 -21.98 3.84
N PHE A 149 -1.90 -21.19 4.14
CA PHE A 149 -0.51 -21.59 3.88
C PHE A 149 0.01 -22.60 4.89
N MET A 150 -0.48 -22.60 6.12
CA MET A 150 -0.21 -23.66 7.09
C MET A 150 -0.75 -25.02 6.60
N GLU A 151 -1.99 -25.07 6.13
CA GLU A 151 -2.58 -26.30 5.57
C GLU A 151 -1.83 -26.79 4.32
N LEU A 152 -1.45 -25.88 3.44
CA LEU A 152 -0.67 -26.22 2.25
C LEU A 152 0.70 -26.79 2.61
N ALA A 153 1.37 -26.22 3.60
CA ALA A 153 2.66 -26.71 4.09
C ALA A 153 2.51 -28.10 4.73
N LYS A 154 1.47 -28.32 5.56
CA LYS A 154 1.15 -29.66 6.12
C LYS A 154 0.91 -30.70 5.03
N LYS A 155 0.14 -30.36 3.99
CA LYS A 155 -0.12 -31.26 2.85
C LYS A 155 1.15 -31.62 2.06
N LYS A 156 2.16 -30.76 2.07
CA LYS A 156 3.47 -30.99 1.45
C LYS A 156 4.45 -31.75 2.35
N GLY A 157 4.02 -32.17 3.53
CA GLY A 157 4.85 -32.95 4.46
C GLY A 157 5.77 -32.09 5.34
N ASP A 158 5.55 -30.79 5.44
CA ASP A 158 6.28 -29.93 6.38
C ASP A 158 5.85 -30.24 7.82
N ARG A 159 6.71 -30.94 8.58
CA ARG A 159 6.44 -31.34 9.97
C ARG A 159 6.37 -30.14 10.91
N ASP A 160 7.04 -29.05 10.58
CA ASP A 160 7.12 -27.84 11.40
C ASP A 160 6.10 -26.79 10.99
N ALA A 161 5.17 -27.10 10.07
CA ALA A 161 4.20 -26.15 9.54
C ALA A 161 3.40 -25.46 10.65
N GLU A 162 2.96 -26.19 11.66
CA GLU A 162 2.19 -25.60 12.77
C GLU A 162 3.02 -24.61 13.58
N ALA A 163 4.22 -25.00 13.99
CA ALA A 163 5.12 -24.12 14.74
C ALA A 163 5.54 -22.88 13.91
N ARG A 164 5.68 -23.02 12.59
CA ARG A 164 6.09 -21.96 11.68
C ARG A 164 5.00 -20.93 11.44
N TYR A 165 3.74 -21.35 11.33
CA TYR A 165 2.61 -20.47 11.04
C TYR A 165 1.76 -20.12 12.27
N SER A 166 2.03 -20.69 13.47
CA SER A 166 1.27 -20.40 14.68
C SER A 166 1.48 -18.98 15.18
N HIS A 167 0.52 -18.47 15.94
CA HIS A 167 0.68 -17.25 16.71
C HIS A 167 1.69 -17.47 17.86
N PRO A 168 2.45 -16.44 18.27
CA PRO A 168 2.36 -15.02 17.89
C PRO A 168 3.30 -14.62 16.74
N LYS A 169 3.85 -15.54 15.95
CA LYS A 169 4.81 -15.22 14.89
C LYS A 169 4.18 -14.30 13.84
N LEU A 170 4.87 -13.20 13.52
CA LEU A 170 4.47 -12.27 12.45
C LEU A 170 4.79 -12.83 11.08
N TYR A 171 5.95 -13.47 10.92
CA TYR A 171 6.44 -14.03 9.65
C TYR A 171 6.66 -15.54 9.79
N ALA A 172 6.44 -16.24 8.68
CA ALA A 172 6.85 -17.63 8.56
C ALA A 172 8.32 -17.69 8.18
N GLU A 173 9.10 -18.43 8.96
CA GLU A 173 10.52 -18.65 8.72
C GLU A 173 10.75 -19.68 7.60
N GLY A 174 11.92 -19.58 6.97
CA GLY A 174 12.32 -20.49 5.89
C GLY A 174 12.09 -19.94 4.50
N PHE A 175 12.53 -20.75 3.50
CA PHE A 175 12.58 -20.34 2.09
C PHE A 175 11.50 -21.01 1.24
N SER A 176 10.49 -21.65 1.85
CA SER A 176 9.41 -22.28 1.10
C SER A 176 8.56 -21.24 0.36
N GLN A 177 7.93 -21.63 -0.74
CA GLN A 177 7.04 -20.73 -1.47
C GLN A 177 5.82 -20.33 -0.64
N GLU A 178 5.34 -21.21 0.21
CA GLU A 178 4.25 -20.97 1.14
C GLU A 178 4.62 -19.91 2.17
N ALA A 179 5.82 -20.02 2.76
CA ALA A 179 6.33 -19.02 3.70
C ALA A 179 6.47 -17.64 3.03
N LYS A 180 7.05 -17.59 1.83
CA LYS A 180 7.18 -16.35 1.05
C LYS A 180 5.81 -15.75 0.74
N ALA A 181 4.85 -16.56 0.30
CA ALA A 181 3.51 -16.08 -0.04
C ALA A 181 2.76 -15.58 1.21
N PHE A 182 2.83 -16.28 2.34
CA PHE A 182 2.28 -15.82 3.61
C PHE A 182 2.91 -14.48 4.03
N ASN A 183 4.23 -14.38 3.98
CA ASN A 183 4.96 -13.16 4.35
C ASN A 183 4.58 -11.96 3.46
N CYS A 184 4.26 -12.19 2.18
CA CYS A 184 3.71 -11.16 1.30
C CYS A 184 2.34 -10.65 1.80
N HIS A 185 1.43 -11.54 2.22
CA HIS A 185 0.15 -11.14 2.78
C HIS A 185 0.32 -10.34 4.08
N GLN A 186 1.21 -10.80 4.96
CA GLN A 186 1.53 -10.13 6.22
C GLN A 186 2.11 -8.73 5.96
N ARG A 187 3.07 -8.61 5.04
CA ARG A 187 3.70 -7.34 4.69
C ARG A 187 2.73 -6.36 4.04
N ALA A 188 1.74 -6.86 3.29
CA ALA A 188 0.69 -6.01 2.71
C ALA A 188 -0.10 -5.24 3.78
N HIS A 189 -0.46 -5.88 4.88
CA HIS A 189 -1.13 -5.24 6.01
C HIS A 189 -0.17 -4.36 6.82
N GLN A 190 1.01 -4.86 7.16
CA GLN A 190 1.98 -4.14 7.98
C GLN A 190 2.40 -2.80 7.36
N GLN A 191 2.68 -2.76 6.06
CA GLN A 191 3.04 -1.52 5.39
C GLN A 191 1.87 -0.50 5.36
N ALA A 192 0.62 -0.99 5.39
CA ALA A 192 -0.52 -0.11 5.55
C ALA A 192 -0.51 0.55 6.93
N LEU A 193 -0.27 -0.20 8.00
CA LEU A 193 -0.16 0.33 9.38
C LEU A 193 0.95 1.38 9.51
N GLU A 194 2.10 1.16 8.87
CA GLU A 194 3.26 2.08 8.91
C GLU A 194 2.93 3.49 8.37
N THR A 195 2.05 3.59 7.40
CA THR A 195 1.73 4.86 6.72
C THR A 195 0.40 5.47 7.13
N TYR A 196 -0.47 4.68 7.77
CA TYR A 196 -1.83 5.07 8.11
C TYR A 196 -1.93 6.25 9.09
N PRO A 197 -1.13 6.31 10.18
CA PRO A 197 -1.19 7.45 11.11
C PRO A 197 -0.90 8.77 10.41
N ASN A 198 0.13 8.82 9.58
CA ASN A 198 0.49 10.01 8.81
C ASN A 198 -0.62 10.42 7.83
N PHE A 199 -1.24 9.45 7.16
CA PHE A 199 -2.36 9.70 6.27
C PHE A 199 -3.55 10.33 7.01
N VAL A 200 -3.98 9.76 8.14
CA VAL A 200 -5.14 10.25 8.89
C VAL A 200 -4.88 11.64 9.47
N VAL A 201 -3.75 11.84 10.13
CA VAL A 201 -3.41 13.13 10.75
C VAL A 201 -3.34 14.24 9.70
N CYS A 202 -2.62 14.01 8.59
CA CYS A 202 -2.51 15.01 7.54
C CYS A 202 -3.84 15.25 6.81
N SER A 203 -4.70 14.23 6.69
CA SER A 203 -6.04 14.38 6.13
C SER A 203 -6.94 15.25 7.03
N ILE A 204 -6.91 15.05 8.33
CA ILE A 204 -7.71 15.85 9.26
C ILE A 204 -7.26 17.31 9.20
N ILE A 205 -5.97 17.58 9.34
CA ILE A 205 -5.41 18.95 9.32
C ILE A 205 -5.65 19.61 7.96
N GLY A 206 -5.29 18.92 6.86
CA GLY A 206 -5.43 19.46 5.50
C GLY A 206 -6.89 19.70 5.11
N GLY A 207 -7.79 18.85 5.56
CA GLY A 207 -9.22 18.95 5.27
C GLY A 207 -9.92 20.14 5.90
N MET A 208 -9.38 20.72 6.96
CA MET A 208 -9.94 21.94 7.57
C MET A 208 -9.95 23.13 6.61
N ARG A 209 -8.97 23.22 5.72
CA ARG A 209 -8.85 24.29 4.71
C ARG A 209 -9.16 23.82 3.30
N HIS A 210 -8.83 22.55 2.99
CA HIS A 210 -8.91 21.94 1.65
C HIS A 210 -9.78 20.67 1.66
N PRO A 211 -11.09 20.76 1.97
CA PRO A 211 -11.92 19.59 2.19
C PRO A 211 -12.12 18.72 0.95
N LEU A 212 -12.25 19.34 -0.24
CA LEU A 212 -12.48 18.56 -1.48
C LEU A 212 -11.21 17.83 -1.93
N LEU A 213 -10.10 18.54 -2.02
CA LEU A 213 -8.84 17.96 -2.45
C LEU A 213 -8.37 16.86 -1.48
N THR A 214 -8.54 17.09 -0.18
CA THR A 214 -8.18 16.11 0.85
C THR A 214 -9.08 14.87 0.76
N SER A 215 -10.39 15.04 0.54
CA SER A 215 -11.31 13.91 0.34
C SER A 215 -10.97 13.11 -0.91
N LEU A 216 -10.62 13.79 -2.01
CA LEU A 216 -10.20 13.15 -3.25
C LEU A 216 -8.89 12.37 -3.07
N ALA A 217 -7.91 12.95 -2.37
CA ALA A 217 -6.68 12.27 -2.00
C ALA A 217 -6.97 11.02 -1.15
N GLY A 218 -7.95 11.07 -0.25
CA GLY A 218 -8.40 9.94 0.56
C GLY A 218 -9.00 8.82 -0.25
N LEU A 219 -9.88 9.13 -1.20
CA LEU A 219 -10.42 8.12 -2.13
C LEU A 219 -9.31 7.45 -2.92
N LEU A 220 -8.38 8.24 -3.45
CA LEU A 220 -7.22 7.73 -4.19
C LEU A 220 -6.36 6.82 -3.30
N TYR A 221 -6.12 7.22 -2.04
CA TYR A 221 -5.38 6.41 -1.08
C TYR A 221 -6.04 5.06 -0.84
N ILE A 222 -7.35 5.04 -0.57
CA ILE A 222 -8.11 3.82 -0.28
C ILE A 222 -8.03 2.85 -1.47
N VAL A 223 -8.34 3.34 -2.67
CA VAL A 223 -8.31 2.51 -3.90
C VAL A 223 -6.91 1.98 -4.17
N ALA A 224 -5.90 2.86 -4.12
CA ALA A 224 -4.51 2.50 -4.37
C ALA A 224 -4.00 1.47 -3.35
N ARG A 225 -4.38 1.62 -2.07
CA ARG A 225 -3.99 0.72 -0.99
C ARG A 225 -4.56 -0.68 -1.17
N VAL A 226 -5.85 -0.79 -1.49
CA VAL A 226 -6.50 -2.08 -1.75
C VAL A 226 -5.87 -2.78 -2.98
N LYS A 227 -5.66 -2.04 -4.07
CA LYS A 227 -5.02 -2.59 -5.28
C LYS A 227 -3.59 -3.06 -5.02
N TRP A 228 -2.81 -2.28 -4.25
CA TRP A 228 -1.46 -2.62 -3.86
C TRP A 228 -1.40 -3.88 -2.98
N ALA A 229 -2.29 -3.99 -1.99
CA ALA A 229 -2.37 -5.16 -1.13
C ALA A 229 -2.75 -6.42 -1.91
N LYS A 230 -3.73 -6.33 -2.83
CA LYS A 230 -4.08 -7.45 -3.73
C LYS A 230 -2.89 -7.88 -4.59
N GLY A 231 -2.12 -6.93 -5.13
CA GLY A 231 -0.92 -7.24 -5.90
C GLY A 231 0.15 -7.94 -5.07
N TYR A 232 0.36 -7.50 -3.82
CA TYR A 232 1.30 -8.13 -2.90
C TYR A 232 0.86 -9.55 -2.52
N ALA A 233 -0.43 -9.76 -2.33
CA ALA A 233 -1.04 -11.04 -1.95
C ALA A 233 -0.91 -12.12 -3.05
N THR A 234 -0.42 -11.81 -4.25
CA THR A 234 -0.07 -12.82 -5.26
C THR A 234 1.14 -13.68 -4.87
N GLY A 235 1.88 -13.32 -3.81
CA GLY A 235 3.09 -14.00 -3.37
C GLY A 235 4.38 -13.52 -4.04
N ASP A 236 4.28 -12.62 -5.02
CA ASP A 236 5.43 -11.92 -5.61
C ASP A 236 5.43 -10.45 -5.18
N PRO A 237 6.47 -9.99 -4.45
CA PRO A 237 6.55 -8.60 -4.00
C PRO A 237 6.52 -7.57 -5.13
N MET A 238 6.98 -7.90 -6.35
CA MET A 238 6.99 -6.96 -7.47
C MET A 238 5.59 -6.71 -8.05
N ASN A 239 4.67 -7.64 -7.85
CA ASN A 239 3.30 -7.52 -8.33
C ASN A 239 2.50 -6.42 -7.62
N ARG A 240 2.96 -5.91 -6.48
CA ARG A 240 2.33 -4.75 -5.80
C ARG A 240 2.19 -3.52 -6.70
N TYR A 241 3.05 -3.39 -7.71
CA TYR A 241 3.00 -2.32 -8.69
C TYR A 241 2.51 -2.79 -10.06
N ARG A 242 2.89 -4.01 -10.49
CA ARG A 242 2.55 -4.55 -11.82
C ARG A 242 1.10 -5.04 -11.86
N ALA A 243 0.71 -5.96 -10.99
CA ALA A 243 -0.64 -6.53 -10.96
C ALA A 243 -1.70 -5.55 -10.44
N SER A 244 -1.29 -4.41 -9.83
CA SER A 244 -2.21 -3.34 -9.45
C SER A 244 -2.63 -2.44 -10.61
N GLY A 245 -2.18 -2.71 -11.85
CA GLY A 245 -2.41 -1.84 -13.00
C GLY A 245 -1.79 -0.44 -12.84
N GLY A 246 -0.70 -0.33 -12.07
CA GLY A 246 -0.03 0.93 -11.76
C GLY A 246 -0.63 1.72 -10.57
N TRP A 247 -1.83 1.36 -10.12
CA TRP A 247 -2.53 2.05 -9.02
C TRP A 247 -1.74 2.08 -7.71
N GLY A 248 -0.92 1.06 -7.44
CA GLY A 248 -0.12 0.98 -6.22
C GLY A 248 0.85 2.15 -6.00
N ARG A 249 1.22 2.89 -7.06
CA ARG A 249 2.08 4.08 -6.95
C ARG A 249 1.35 5.27 -6.33
N HIS A 250 0.03 5.34 -6.54
CA HIS A 250 -0.78 6.47 -6.08
C HIS A 250 -0.96 6.53 -4.56
N ILE A 251 -0.54 5.50 -3.82
CA ILE A 251 -0.40 5.60 -2.37
C ILE A 251 0.52 6.77 -1.99
N TRP A 252 1.69 6.86 -2.64
CA TRP A 252 2.67 7.91 -2.37
C TRP A 252 2.22 9.27 -2.88
N THR A 253 1.54 9.28 -4.03
CA THR A 253 0.93 10.49 -4.60
C THR A 253 -0.12 11.08 -3.63
N SER A 254 -1.03 10.25 -3.12
CA SER A 254 -2.08 10.68 -2.20
C SER A 254 -1.53 11.11 -0.83
N LEU A 255 -0.53 10.41 -0.30
CA LEU A 255 0.15 10.80 0.93
C LEU A 255 0.84 12.16 0.78
N LEU A 256 1.63 12.35 -0.29
CA LEU A 256 2.30 13.61 -0.54
C LEU A 256 1.30 14.75 -0.70
N PHE A 257 0.18 14.50 -1.36
CA PHE A 257 -0.87 15.50 -1.51
C PHE A 257 -1.53 15.85 -0.17
N SER A 258 -1.82 14.87 0.67
CA SER A 258 -2.34 15.12 2.02
C SER A 258 -1.35 15.94 2.87
N PHE A 259 -0.04 15.70 2.73
CA PHE A 259 1.00 16.50 3.39
C PHE A 259 1.00 17.96 2.92
N VAL A 260 0.83 18.20 1.63
CA VAL A 260 0.76 19.57 1.08
C VAL A 260 -0.48 20.29 1.56
N CYS A 261 -1.64 19.63 1.60
CA CYS A 261 -2.86 20.20 2.16
C CYS A 261 -2.68 20.56 3.65
N ALA A 262 -2.07 19.67 4.43
CA ALA A 262 -1.78 19.92 5.84
C ALA A 262 -0.78 21.07 6.03
N ALA A 263 0.27 21.14 5.24
CA ALA A 263 1.25 22.22 5.26
C ALA A 263 0.62 23.57 4.91
N SER A 264 -0.22 23.60 3.86
CA SER A 264 -0.98 24.80 3.48
C SER A 264 -1.88 25.28 4.62
N THR A 265 -2.57 24.35 5.31
CA THR A 265 -3.38 24.71 6.48
C THR A 265 -2.51 25.26 7.61
N GLY A 266 -1.37 24.63 7.89
CA GLY A 266 -0.42 25.09 8.89
C GLY A 266 0.11 26.49 8.60
N LEU A 267 0.48 26.79 7.37
CA LEU A 267 0.91 28.13 6.94
C LEU A 267 -0.21 29.17 7.10
N GLY A 268 -1.46 28.79 6.80
CA GLY A 268 -2.62 29.65 7.02
C GLY A 268 -2.86 29.93 8.49
N VAL A 269 -2.76 28.93 9.37
CA VAL A 269 -2.86 29.11 10.83
C VAL A 269 -1.75 30.00 11.38
N ALA A 270 -0.54 29.90 10.80
CA ALA A 270 0.59 30.76 11.18
C ALA A 270 0.48 32.19 10.62
N GLY A 271 -0.55 32.50 9.80
CA GLY A 271 -0.72 33.82 9.19
C GLY A 271 0.32 34.17 8.11
N ILE A 272 0.94 33.14 7.50
CA ILE A 272 1.94 33.31 6.45
C ILE A 272 1.27 33.41 5.06
N ILE A 273 0.14 32.70 4.87
CA ILE A 273 -0.67 32.71 3.66
C ILE A 273 -2.15 32.85 3.96
#